data_a34ea5bd1c4c2597c540f80b305b3b8e
#
_entry.id   a34ea5bd1c4c2597c540f80b305b3b8e
#
_cell.length_a   1.000
_cell.length_b   1.000
_cell.length_c   1.000
_cell.angle_alpha   90.00
_cell.angle_beta   90.00
_cell.angle_gamma   90.00
#
_symmetry.space_group_name_H-M   'P 1'
#
loop_
_entity.id
_entity.type
_entity.pdbx_description
1 polymer ?
#
loop_
_entity_poly.entity_id
_entity_poly.type
_entity_poly.pdbx_seq_one_letter_code
_entity_poly.pdbx_strand_id
1 'polypeptide(L)'
;MLSLDGTLSIFEQETHTFSRFLPGFLVPGPLLYVDRSDSFLVASSSYSLESFKYQALAIAGEAGAKQESQNISTGKRIVADWRFEVGEPILQMQVIRSLDKDEPDTIITLARQTLLAVLDNGGLLWTKRLEFSPRCLLAHGSMIYDKRIISMVSSDSGTLMFYDNTTLKWASQLGRSSPVSVRRGKFWDKETSRVREGMVVSLTEEGGLSVTFLGTQPTIFSAPPPDSREVNYEETDAELARLSAIIKANQTSGSLETNSSQTSGLRVGVSVSSQLEICR
;
A
#
# COMPACT_ATOMS: atom_id res chain seq x y z
N MET A 1 -16.90 -14.89 4.04
CA MET A 1 -16.90 -14.81 2.56
C MET A 1 -18.08 -13.97 2.11
N LEU A 2 -17.87 -13.10 1.11
CA LEU A 2 -18.95 -12.32 0.49
C LEU A 2 -19.11 -12.78 -0.95
N SER A 3 -20.31 -13.20 -1.33
CA SER A 3 -20.60 -13.68 -2.68
C SER A 3 -21.16 -12.57 -3.58
N LEU A 4 -21.21 -12.82 -4.89
CA LEU A 4 -21.70 -11.88 -5.91
C LEU A 4 -23.16 -11.46 -5.73
N ASP A 5 -23.95 -12.30 -5.12
CA ASP A 5 -25.37 -12.04 -4.80
C ASP A 5 -25.59 -11.21 -3.53
N GLY A 6 -24.51 -10.79 -2.88
CA GLY A 6 -24.57 -10.05 -1.63
C GLY A 6 -24.72 -10.93 -0.39
N THR A 7 -24.58 -12.24 -0.51
CA THR A 7 -24.65 -13.13 0.63
C THR A 7 -23.33 -13.16 1.38
N LEU A 8 -23.34 -12.80 2.64
CA LEU A 8 -22.23 -12.94 3.56
C LEU A 8 -22.32 -14.30 4.24
N SER A 9 -21.40 -15.22 3.94
CA SER A 9 -21.30 -16.55 4.54
C SER A 9 -20.18 -16.58 5.57
N ILE A 10 -20.50 -17.05 6.77
CA ILE A 10 -19.57 -17.17 7.90
C ILE A 10 -19.24 -18.64 8.12
N PHE A 11 -17.95 -18.91 8.22
CA PHE A 11 -17.40 -20.24 8.45
C PHE A 11 -16.56 -20.20 9.71
N GLU A 12 -16.71 -21.25 10.52
CA GLU A 12 -15.82 -21.53 11.63
C GLU A 12 -14.95 -22.73 11.25
N GLN A 13 -13.66 -22.44 11.00
CA GLN A 13 -12.75 -23.40 10.37
C GLN A 13 -13.31 -23.90 9.02
N GLU A 14 -13.72 -25.15 8.92
CA GLU A 14 -14.29 -25.78 7.73
C GLU A 14 -15.82 -25.89 7.76
N THR A 15 -16.46 -25.59 8.89
CA THR A 15 -17.90 -25.69 9.05
C THR A 15 -18.60 -24.38 8.73
N HIS A 16 -19.63 -24.45 7.88
CA HIS A 16 -20.50 -23.31 7.60
C HIS A 16 -21.37 -23.03 8.82
N THR A 17 -21.29 -21.84 9.39
CA THR A 17 -22.05 -21.42 10.55
C THR A 17 -23.40 -20.84 10.15
N PHE A 18 -23.39 -19.81 9.34
CA PHE A 18 -24.60 -19.21 8.79
C PHE A 18 -24.29 -18.32 7.58
N SER A 19 -25.34 -18.00 6.81
CA SER A 19 -25.29 -17.04 5.71
C SER A 19 -26.32 -15.95 5.89
N ARG A 20 -25.99 -14.72 5.45
CA ARG A 20 -26.87 -13.56 5.52
C ARG A 20 -26.82 -12.79 4.23
N PHE A 21 -27.98 -12.39 3.78
CA PHE A 21 -28.11 -11.47 2.66
C PHE A 21 -28.01 -10.03 3.18
N LEU A 22 -27.02 -9.30 2.65
CA LEU A 22 -26.82 -7.88 2.95
C LEU A 22 -27.51 -7.05 1.88
N PRO A 23 -28.35 -6.06 2.27
CA PRO A 23 -29.05 -5.22 1.32
C PRO A 23 -28.09 -4.30 0.56
N GLY A 24 -28.36 -4.07 -0.72
CA GLY A 24 -27.63 -3.10 -1.52
C GLY A 24 -26.39 -3.64 -2.27
N PHE A 25 -26.16 -4.96 -2.27
CA PHE A 25 -25.06 -5.57 -3.00
C PHE A 25 -25.51 -6.05 -4.38
N LEU A 26 -25.02 -5.37 -5.41
CA LEU A 26 -25.10 -5.83 -6.81
C LEU A 26 -23.72 -6.28 -7.32
N VAL A 27 -22.65 -5.79 -6.72
CA VAL A 27 -21.25 -6.13 -7.07
C VAL A 27 -20.48 -6.34 -5.77
N PRO A 28 -19.67 -7.41 -5.64
CA PRO A 28 -18.87 -7.62 -4.44
C PRO A 28 -17.87 -6.49 -4.30
N GLY A 29 -17.88 -5.86 -3.15
CA GLY A 29 -16.89 -4.90 -2.72
C GLY A 29 -15.89 -5.50 -1.74
N PRO A 30 -14.89 -4.75 -1.33
CA PRO A 30 -13.99 -5.19 -0.27
C PRO A 30 -14.75 -5.45 1.03
N LEU A 31 -14.38 -6.54 1.70
CA LEU A 31 -14.88 -6.96 3.00
C LEU A 31 -13.74 -6.92 4.00
N LEU A 32 -14.00 -6.36 5.18
CA LEU A 32 -13.04 -6.23 6.26
C LEU A 32 -13.69 -6.61 7.58
N TYR A 33 -12.94 -7.28 8.46
CA TYR A 33 -13.36 -7.55 9.83
C TYR A 33 -12.57 -6.70 10.81
N VAL A 34 -13.24 -6.05 11.74
CA VAL A 34 -12.65 -5.21 12.77
C VAL A 34 -12.84 -5.92 14.13
N ASP A 35 -11.75 -6.49 14.63
CA ASP A 35 -11.75 -7.33 15.83
C ASP A 35 -12.28 -6.58 17.06
N ARG A 36 -11.86 -5.33 17.24
CA ARG A 36 -12.19 -4.54 18.43
C ARG A 36 -13.68 -4.28 18.56
N SER A 37 -14.30 -3.91 17.48
CA SER A 37 -15.73 -3.59 17.44
C SER A 37 -16.60 -4.81 17.11
N ASP A 38 -15.98 -6.00 16.89
CA ASP A 38 -16.64 -7.23 16.45
C ASP A 38 -17.63 -6.96 15.30
N SER A 39 -17.13 -6.31 14.25
CA SER A 39 -17.96 -5.86 13.15
C SER A 39 -17.35 -6.17 11.79
N PHE A 40 -18.21 -6.44 10.83
CA PHE A 40 -17.88 -6.54 9.42
C PHE A 40 -18.10 -5.21 8.74
N LEU A 41 -17.08 -4.75 8.05
CA LEU A 41 -17.12 -3.56 7.25
C LEU A 41 -17.19 -3.94 5.78
N VAL A 42 -18.13 -3.37 5.08
CA VAL A 42 -18.42 -3.74 3.71
C VAL A 42 -18.56 -2.49 2.86
N ALA A 43 -18.03 -2.53 1.64
CA ALA A 43 -18.28 -1.52 0.64
C ALA A 43 -19.59 -1.86 -0.10
N SER A 44 -20.59 -1.00 0.01
CA SER A 44 -21.86 -1.22 -0.65
C SER A 44 -21.88 -0.71 -2.10
N SER A 45 -22.78 -1.23 -2.91
CA SER A 45 -22.98 -0.79 -4.30
C SER A 45 -23.44 0.66 -4.42
N SER A 46 -23.92 1.27 -3.35
CA SER A 46 -24.26 2.70 -3.27
C SER A 46 -23.05 3.60 -2.99
N TYR A 47 -21.84 3.06 -3.07
CA TYR A 47 -20.59 3.77 -2.78
C TYR A 47 -20.48 4.26 -1.34
N SER A 48 -21.01 3.50 -0.41
CA SER A 48 -20.90 3.75 1.01
C SER A 48 -20.17 2.62 1.74
N LEU A 49 -19.53 2.96 2.86
CA LEU A 49 -19.05 2.02 3.85
C LEU A 49 -20.20 1.71 4.81
N GLU A 50 -20.44 0.44 5.06
CA GLU A 50 -21.46 -0.01 5.99
C GLU A 50 -20.83 -0.99 7.00
N SER A 51 -21.13 -0.76 8.27
CA SER A 51 -20.67 -1.61 9.36
C SER A 51 -21.82 -2.45 9.92
N PHE A 52 -21.56 -3.74 10.10
CA PHE A 52 -22.53 -4.71 10.63
C PHE A 52 -21.91 -5.44 11.81
N LYS A 53 -22.52 -5.33 13.00
CA LYS A 53 -22.09 -6.08 14.18
C LYS A 53 -22.29 -7.58 13.97
N TYR A 54 -21.29 -8.38 14.35
CA TYR A 54 -21.38 -9.85 14.26
C TYR A 54 -22.61 -10.39 14.99
N GLN A 55 -22.87 -9.91 16.20
CA GLN A 55 -24.03 -10.32 16.99
C GLN A 55 -25.36 -10.03 16.27
N ALA A 56 -25.49 -8.87 15.61
CA ALA A 56 -26.71 -8.54 14.87
C ALA A 56 -26.91 -9.49 13.68
N LEU A 57 -25.83 -9.90 13.02
CA LEU A 57 -25.87 -10.88 11.94
C LEU A 57 -26.21 -12.27 12.44
N ALA A 58 -25.67 -12.70 13.59
CA ALA A 58 -25.92 -14.01 14.18
C ALA A 58 -27.38 -14.15 14.65
N ILE A 59 -27.88 -13.18 15.43
CA ILE A 59 -29.26 -13.21 15.98
C ILE A 59 -30.32 -13.19 14.88
N ALA A 60 -30.13 -12.42 13.82
CA ALA A 60 -31.03 -12.43 12.68
C ALA A 60 -31.16 -13.81 12.03
N GLY A 61 -30.18 -14.73 12.30
CA GLY A 61 -30.17 -16.08 11.80
C GLY A 61 -30.99 -17.06 12.58
N GLU A 62 -30.92 -16.97 13.86
CA GLU A 62 -31.70 -17.87 14.73
C GLU A 62 -33.19 -17.63 14.60
N ALA A 63 -33.60 -16.39 14.38
CA ALA A 63 -34.98 -16.03 14.09
C ALA A 63 -35.46 -16.56 12.73
N GLY A 64 -34.61 -16.58 11.69
CA GLY A 64 -34.91 -17.11 10.36
C GLY A 64 -35.04 -18.65 10.35
N ALA A 65 -34.13 -19.35 11.01
CA ALA A 65 -34.12 -20.82 11.09
C ALA A 65 -35.37 -21.41 11.80
N LYS A 66 -35.97 -20.63 12.71
CA LYS A 66 -37.21 -21.02 13.38
C LYS A 66 -38.48 -20.70 12.58
N GLN A 67 -38.40 -19.90 11.53
CA GLN A 67 -39.54 -19.44 10.69
C GLN A 67 -39.63 -20.14 9.33
N GLU A 68 -38.66 -20.93 8.92
CA GLU A 68 -38.76 -21.74 7.67
C GLU A 68 -39.88 -22.78 7.69
N SER A 69 -40.48 -23.05 8.83
CA SER A 69 -41.65 -23.92 8.95
C SER A 69 -43.01 -23.23 8.80
N GLN A 70 -43.05 -21.93 8.61
CA GLN A 70 -44.28 -21.16 8.32
C GLN A 70 -44.03 -20.10 7.27
N ASN A 71 -44.62 -20.31 6.13
CA ASN A 71 -44.62 -19.48 4.89
C ASN A 71 -44.92 -18.00 5.08
N ILE A 72 -44.09 -17.21 5.73
CA ILE A 72 -44.13 -15.75 5.62
C ILE A 72 -42.70 -15.22 5.91
N SER A 73 -42.00 -14.79 4.86
CA SER A 73 -40.69 -14.16 4.95
C SER A 73 -40.76 -12.73 5.45
N THR A 74 -40.96 -12.54 6.71
CA THR A 74 -40.65 -11.28 7.41
C THR A 74 -39.27 -11.43 8.07
N GLY A 75 -38.26 -11.71 7.27
CA GLY A 75 -36.87 -11.67 7.73
C GLY A 75 -36.60 -10.28 8.32
N LYS A 76 -36.21 -10.23 9.60
CA LYS A 76 -35.83 -8.98 10.24
C LYS A 76 -34.77 -8.32 9.41
N ARG A 77 -35.07 -7.15 8.84
CA ARG A 77 -34.16 -6.42 7.97
C ARG A 77 -32.87 -6.13 8.75
N ILE A 78 -31.74 -6.59 8.22
CA ILE A 78 -30.43 -6.30 8.78
C ILE A 78 -30.18 -4.79 8.59
N VAL A 79 -29.87 -4.11 9.69
CA VAL A 79 -29.58 -2.68 9.69
C VAL A 79 -28.09 -2.51 10.00
N ALA A 80 -27.43 -1.67 9.21
CA ALA A 80 -26.05 -1.29 9.50
C ALA A 80 -25.95 -0.53 10.83
N ASP A 81 -24.92 -0.77 11.60
CA ASP A 81 -24.61 -0.06 12.84
C ASP A 81 -24.30 1.41 12.53
N TRP A 82 -23.49 1.62 11.52
CA TRP A 82 -23.25 2.94 10.95
C TRP A 82 -23.00 2.86 9.45
N ARG A 83 -23.16 3.97 8.78
CA ARG A 83 -22.94 4.12 7.35
C ARG A 83 -22.20 5.41 7.06
N PHE A 84 -21.20 5.34 6.17
CA PHE A 84 -20.45 6.50 5.70
C PHE A 84 -20.47 6.58 4.18
N GLU A 85 -20.94 7.69 3.63
CA GLU A 85 -21.04 7.91 2.19
C GLU A 85 -19.70 8.35 1.64
N VAL A 86 -19.09 7.51 0.78
CA VAL A 86 -17.81 7.81 0.11
C VAL A 86 -18.06 8.51 -1.22
N GLY A 87 -19.13 8.14 -1.91
CA GLY A 87 -19.52 8.71 -3.22
C GLY A 87 -18.72 8.17 -4.41
N GLU A 88 -17.78 7.25 -4.17
CA GLU A 88 -16.92 6.63 -5.18
C GLU A 88 -16.80 5.13 -4.95
N PRO A 89 -16.50 4.33 -6.00
CA PRO A 89 -16.20 2.91 -5.83
C PRO A 89 -15.00 2.70 -4.93
N ILE A 90 -15.16 1.85 -3.93
CA ILE A 90 -14.12 1.49 -2.97
C ILE A 90 -13.31 0.34 -3.55
N LEU A 91 -12.00 0.51 -3.66
CA LEU A 91 -11.07 -0.46 -4.22
C LEU A 91 -10.49 -1.39 -3.16
N GLN A 92 -10.08 -0.82 -2.04
CA GLN A 92 -9.43 -1.58 -0.96
C GLN A 92 -9.62 -0.90 0.39
N MET A 93 -9.65 -1.73 1.44
CA MET A 93 -9.72 -1.28 2.83
C MET A 93 -8.68 -2.01 3.68
N GLN A 94 -8.16 -1.32 4.70
CA GLN A 94 -7.26 -1.92 5.70
C GLN A 94 -7.54 -1.34 7.08
N VAL A 95 -7.46 -2.19 8.11
CA VAL A 95 -7.54 -1.75 9.52
C VAL A 95 -6.15 -1.46 10.04
N ILE A 96 -6.02 -0.33 10.70
CA ILE A 96 -4.88 0.02 11.54
C ILE A 96 -5.38 -0.02 12.98
N ARG A 97 -4.84 -0.96 13.74
CA ARG A 97 -5.19 -1.11 15.15
C ARG A 97 -4.54 0.01 15.96
N SER A 98 -5.33 0.64 16.82
CA SER A 98 -4.80 1.56 17.82
C SER A 98 -4.06 0.78 18.89
N LEU A 99 -2.94 1.34 19.38
CA LEU A 99 -2.19 0.78 20.49
C LEU A 99 -2.96 0.94 21.81
N ASP A 100 -3.72 2.01 21.93
CA ASP A 100 -4.55 2.26 23.10
C ASP A 100 -5.86 1.49 23.01
N LYS A 101 -6.20 0.79 24.10
CA LYS A 101 -7.41 -0.03 24.16
C LYS A 101 -8.69 0.81 24.13
N ASP A 102 -8.62 2.04 24.58
CA ASP A 102 -9.77 2.95 24.66
C ASP A 102 -9.99 3.77 23.39
N GLU A 103 -9.04 3.73 22.46
CA GLU A 103 -9.16 4.43 21.19
C GLU A 103 -9.70 3.53 20.08
N PRO A 104 -10.60 4.05 19.22
CA PRO A 104 -11.15 3.29 18.10
C PRO A 104 -10.05 2.95 17.08
N ASP A 105 -10.20 1.83 16.40
CA ASP A 105 -9.35 1.45 15.29
C ASP A 105 -9.59 2.36 14.09
N THR A 106 -8.57 2.54 13.28
CA THR A 106 -8.67 3.37 12.08
C THR A 106 -8.75 2.51 10.83
N ILE A 107 -9.71 2.79 9.99
CA ILE A 107 -9.94 2.12 8.72
C ILE A 107 -9.45 3.03 7.61
N ILE A 108 -8.41 2.59 6.91
CA ILE A 108 -7.91 3.28 5.73
C ILE A 108 -8.62 2.70 4.51
N THR A 109 -9.29 3.55 3.79
CA THR A 109 -10.07 3.19 2.61
C THR A 109 -9.51 3.88 1.38
N LEU A 110 -9.22 3.09 0.37
CA LEU A 110 -8.83 3.56 -0.95
C LEU A 110 -10.03 3.47 -1.87
N ALA A 111 -10.50 4.61 -2.33
CA ALA A 111 -11.51 4.74 -3.36
C ALA A 111 -10.88 5.09 -4.71
N ARG A 112 -11.69 5.27 -5.74
CA ARG A 112 -11.22 5.50 -7.10
C ARG A 112 -10.30 6.71 -7.26
N GLN A 113 -10.57 7.79 -6.54
CA GLN A 113 -9.74 9.01 -6.55
C GLN A 113 -9.52 9.59 -5.15
N THR A 114 -9.92 8.87 -4.12
CA THR A 114 -9.87 9.37 -2.76
C THR A 114 -9.24 8.34 -1.83
N LEU A 115 -8.34 8.83 -0.99
CA LEU A 115 -7.81 8.10 0.16
C LEU A 115 -8.41 8.72 1.41
N LEU A 116 -9.02 7.91 2.27
CA LEU A 116 -9.69 8.42 3.48
C LEU A 116 -9.40 7.53 4.68
N ALA A 117 -9.44 8.13 5.85
CA ALA A 117 -9.35 7.44 7.13
C ALA A 117 -10.64 7.66 7.91
N VAL A 118 -11.27 6.55 8.28
CA VAL A 118 -12.52 6.53 9.06
C VAL A 118 -12.26 5.73 10.33
N LEU A 119 -12.81 6.18 11.44
CA LEU A 119 -12.79 5.42 12.68
C LEU A 119 -13.80 4.26 12.61
N ASP A 120 -13.60 3.22 13.43
CA ASP A 120 -14.50 2.07 13.51
C ASP A 120 -15.91 2.40 14.03
N ASN A 121 -16.11 3.62 14.53
CA ASN A 121 -17.40 4.19 14.90
C ASN A 121 -18.08 5.02 13.79
N GLY A 122 -17.50 5.06 12.59
CA GLY A 122 -18.00 5.82 11.44
C GLY A 122 -17.55 7.28 11.37
N GLY A 123 -16.72 7.76 12.31
CA GLY A 123 -16.19 9.12 12.32
C GLY A 123 -15.10 9.31 11.28
N LEU A 124 -15.17 10.35 10.47
CA LEU A 124 -14.13 10.70 9.50
C LEU A 124 -12.95 11.38 10.22
N LEU A 125 -11.73 10.86 10.04
CA LEU A 125 -10.51 11.51 10.51
C LEU A 125 -9.97 12.50 9.49
N TRP A 126 -9.77 12.04 8.26
CA TRP A 126 -9.28 12.86 7.16
C TRP A 126 -9.62 12.24 5.82
N THR A 127 -9.56 13.06 4.80
CA THR A 127 -9.70 12.67 3.40
C THR A 127 -8.64 13.35 2.55
N LYS A 128 -8.15 12.65 1.54
CA LYS A 128 -7.18 13.14 0.57
C LYS A 128 -7.61 12.76 -0.84
N ARG A 129 -7.80 13.74 -1.69
CA ARG A 129 -8.02 13.49 -3.11
C ARG A 129 -6.71 13.15 -3.81
N LEU A 130 -6.73 12.10 -4.61
CA LEU A 130 -5.60 11.63 -5.41
C LEU A 130 -5.75 12.16 -6.85
N GLU A 131 -4.63 12.58 -7.43
CA GLU A 131 -4.57 13.11 -8.79
C GLU A 131 -4.23 12.04 -9.84
N PHE A 132 -4.25 10.78 -9.43
CA PHE A 132 -3.90 9.61 -10.24
C PHE A 132 -4.90 8.47 -9.98
N SER A 133 -4.89 7.46 -10.84
CA SER A 133 -5.70 6.24 -10.66
C SER A 133 -4.96 5.26 -9.74
N PRO A 134 -5.43 5.08 -8.50
CA PRO A 134 -4.81 4.14 -7.57
C PRO A 134 -5.20 2.70 -7.89
N ARG A 135 -4.31 1.75 -7.55
CA ARG A 135 -4.52 0.31 -7.75
C ARG A 135 -4.51 -0.49 -6.48
N CYS A 136 -3.54 -0.28 -5.62
CA CYS A 136 -3.47 -0.99 -4.35
C CYS A 136 -3.02 -0.10 -3.20
N LEU A 137 -3.36 -0.53 -2.01
CA LEU A 137 -3.10 0.15 -0.74
C LEU A 137 -2.33 -0.78 0.18
N LEU A 138 -1.31 -0.24 0.83
CA LEU A 138 -0.68 -0.82 2.00
C LEU A 138 -0.56 0.27 3.07
N ALA A 139 -1.34 0.17 4.13
CA ALA A 139 -1.33 1.13 5.22
C ALA A 139 -0.83 0.50 6.51
N HIS A 140 -0.12 1.28 7.31
CA HIS A 140 0.32 0.90 8.65
C HIS A 140 0.41 2.11 9.56
N GLY A 141 0.11 1.90 10.84
CA GLY A 141 0.30 2.91 11.88
C GLY A 141 1.77 3.02 12.28
N SER A 142 2.20 4.21 12.65
CA SER A 142 3.48 4.38 13.31
C SER A 142 3.38 3.84 14.74
N MET A 143 4.30 2.97 15.12
CA MET A 143 4.36 2.44 16.50
C MET A 143 5.02 3.40 17.49
N ILE A 144 5.52 4.55 17.04
CA ILE A 144 6.31 5.46 17.85
C ILE A 144 5.54 6.77 18.02
N TYR A 145 4.89 6.96 19.17
CA TYR A 145 4.40 8.19 19.80
C TYR A 145 3.48 9.14 19.01
N ASP A 146 3.40 9.05 17.70
CA ASP A 146 2.52 9.87 16.87
C ASP A 146 1.46 8.98 16.22
N LYS A 147 0.21 9.40 16.28
CA LYS A 147 -0.93 8.79 15.56
C LYS A 147 -0.79 8.93 14.03
N ARG A 148 0.43 8.75 13.53
CA ARG A 148 0.71 8.87 12.11
C ARG A 148 0.34 7.59 11.38
N ILE A 149 -0.36 7.76 10.31
CA ILE A 149 -0.75 6.70 9.42
C ILE A 149 0.05 6.85 8.14
N ILE A 150 0.90 5.86 7.89
CA ILE A 150 1.66 5.80 6.66
C ILE A 150 0.90 4.93 5.67
N SER A 151 0.52 5.51 4.55
CA SER A 151 -0.19 4.83 3.48
C SER A 151 0.68 4.78 2.22
N MET A 152 0.92 3.59 1.73
CA MET A 152 1.56 3.36 0.43
C MET A 152 0.46 3.09 -0.58
N VAL A 153 0.39 3.92 -1.60
CA VAL A 153 -0.61 3.79 -2.67
C VAL A 153 0.13 3.61 -3.98
N SER A 154 -0.18 2.55 -4.71
CA SER A 154 0.35 2.38 -6.06
C SER A 154 -0.59 2.99 -7.09
N SER A 155 -0.02 3.54 -8.15
CA SER A 155 -0.75 4.01 -9.32
C SER A 155 -0.79 2.94 -10.42
N ASP A 156 -1.67 3.11 -11.37
CA ASP A 156 -1.73 2.30 -12.60
C ASP A 156 -0.50 2.49 -13.49
N SER A 157 0.22 3.61 -13.36
CA SER A 157 1.48 3.86 -14.05
C SER A 157 2.71 3.17 -13.44
N GLY A 158 2.52 2.35 -12.39
CA GLY A 158 3.62 1.66 -11.72
C GLY A 158 4.39 2.50 -10.70
N THR A 159 3.87 3.67 -10.32
CA THR A 159 4.47 4.52 -9.29
C THR A 159 3.92 4.16 -7.92
N LEU A 160 4.79 4.03 -6.92
CA LEU A 160 4.43 3.87 -5.52
C LEU A 160 4.60 5.20 -4.79
N MET A 161 3.54 5.64 -4.13
CA MET A 161 3.48 6.90 -3.41
C MET A 161 3.30 6.67 -1.92
N PHE A 162 4.05 7.41 -1.11
CA PHE A 162 4.01 7.34 0.35
C PHE A 162 3.37 8.59 0.92
N TYR A 163 2.29 8.38 1.63
CA TYR A 163 1.57 9.43 2.35
C TYR A 163 1.77 9.27 3.85
N ASP A 164 2.06 10.38 4.50
CA ASP A 164 1.96 10.54 5.95
C ASP A 164 0.64 11.29 6.21
N ASN A 165 -0.38 10.55 6.62
CA ASN A 165 -1.76 11.01 6.61
C ASN A 165 -2.17 11.55 5.22
N THR A 166 -2.32 12.85 5.09
CA THR A 166 -2.71 13.53 3.83
C THR A 166 -1.53 14.06 3.01
N THR A 167 -0.31 14.02 3.56
CA THR A 167 0.88 14.63 2.95
C THR A 167 1.69 13.60 2.20
N LEU A 168 1.93 13.86 0.90
CA LEU A 168 2.85 13.04 0.12
C LEU A 168 4.28 13.30 0.60
N LYS A 169 4.96 12.26 1.06
CA LYS A 169 6.35 12.31 1.53
C LYS A 169 7.34 11.86 0.47
N TRP A 170 6.95 10.88 -0.32
CA TRP A 170 7.87 10.27 -1.27
C TRP A 170 7.09 9.54 -2.38
N ALA A 171 7.67 9.48 -3.57
CA ALA A 171 7.17 8.73 -4.69
C ALA A 171 8.32 8.07 -5.44
N SER A 172 8.12 6.85 -5.90
CA SER A 172 9.11 6.10 -6.66
C SER A 172 8.45 5.24 -7.72
N GLN A 173 9.10 5.14 -8.87
CA GLN A 173 8.71 4.23 -9.93
C GLN A 173 9.17 2.82 -9.59
N LEU A 174 8.25 1.86 -9.43
CA LEU A 174 8.56 0.45 -9.18
C LEU A 174 8.89 -0.31 -10.48
N GLY A 175 8.28 0.10 -11.58
CA GLY A 175 8.41 -0.55 -12.88
C GLY A 175 7.46 0.06 -13.90
N ARG A 176 7.34 -0.56 -15.06
CA ARG A 176 6.42 -0.10 -16.12
C ARG A 176 5.02 -0.70 -15.94
N SER A 177 4.94 -1.87 -15.32
CA SER A 177 3.66 -2.57 -15.15
C SER A 177 2.95 -2.12 -13.87
N SER A 178 1.63 -2.08 -13.93
CA SER A 178 0.77 -1.69 -12.81
C SER A 178 0.87 -2.70 -11.64
N PRO A 179 1.20 -2.25 -10.42
CA PRO A 179 1.18 -3.13 -9.25
C PRO A 179 -0.27 -3.42 -8.82
N VAL A 180 -0.62 -4.70 -8.75
CA VAL A 180 -1.94 -5.17 -8.28
C VAL A 180 -1.96 -5.37 -6.77
N SER A 181 -0.83 -5.74 -6.20
CA SER A 181 -0.70 -5.95 -4.75
C SER A 181 0.68 -5.54 -4.27
N VAL A 182 0.69 -4.87 -3.14
CA VAL A 182 1.92 -4.49 -2.43
C VAL A 182 1.84 -5.00 -1.00
N ARG A 183 2.93 -5.61 -0.52
CA ARG A 183 3.04 -6.12 0.86
C ARG A 183 4.42 -5.78 1.43
N ARG A 184 4.47 -5.63 2.73
CA ARG A 184 5.73 -5.49 3.47
C ARG A 184 6.22 -6.86 3.90
N GLY A 185 7.48 -7.17 3.58
CA GLY A 185 8.12 -8.43 3.93
C GLY A 185 9.33 -8.24 4.84
N LYS A 186 9.64 -9.29 5.59
CA LYS A 186 10.89 -9.46 6.32
C LYS A 186 11.59 -10.66 5.71
N PHE A 187 12.84 -10.46 5.29
CA PHE A 187 13.62 -11.52 4.65
C PHE A 187 14.83 -11.85 5.51
N TRP A 188 15.06 -13.13 5.66
CA TRP A 188 16.26 -13.64 6.31
C TRP A 188 17.42 -13.63 5.33
N ASP A 189 18.46 -12.90 5.65
CA ASP A 189 19.70 -12.90 4.90
C ASP A 189 20.64 -13.98 5.47
N LYS A 190 20.95 -15.00 4.68
CA LYS A 190 21.80 -16.12 5.09
C LYS A 190 23.25 -15.72 5.28
N GLU A 191 23.72 -14.73 4.51
CA GLU A 191 25.13 -14.31 4.57
C GLU A 191 25.42 -13.49 5.83
N THR A 192 24.54 -12.57 6.17
CA THR A 192 24.71 -11.70 7.34
C THR A 192 24.06 -12.23 8.60
N SER A 193 23.31 -13.35 8.52
CA SER A 193 22.49 -13.90 9.61
C SER A 193 21.58 -12.86 10.26
N ARG A 194 21.10 -11.90 9.49
CA ARG A 194 20.23 -10.81 9.95
C ARG A 194 18.89 -10.83 9.20
N VAL A 195 17.86 -10.34 9.89
CA VAL A 195 16.56 -10.10 9.27
C VAL A 195 16.61 -8.74 8.60
N ARG A 196 16.36 -8.71 7.29
CA ARG A 196 16.16 -7.46 6.55
C ARG A 196 14.69 -7.08 6.64
N GLU A 197 14.44 -5.97 7.32
CA GLU A 197 13.12 -5.37 7.44
C GLU A 197 12.94 -4.26 6.41
N GLY A 198 11.69 -3.85 6.17
CA GLY A 198 11.39 -2.74 5.25
C GLY A 198 11.42 -3.12 3.78
N MET A 199 11.40 -4.41 3.47
CA MET A 199 11.28 -4.87 2.09
C MET A 199 9.83 -4.73 1.62
N VAL A 200 9.65 -4.17 0.44
CA VAL A 200 8.36 -4.07 -0.25
C VAL A 200 8.33 -5.10 -1.37
N VAL A 201 7.36 -5.98 -1.26
CA VAL A 201 7.08 -7.00 -2.28
C VAL A 201 5.91 -6.50 -3.11
N SER A 202 6.08 -6.36 -4.40
CA SER A 202 5.01 -5.97 -5.32
C SER A 202 4.77 -7.05 -6.36
N LEU A 203 3.50 -7.31 -6.61
CA LEU A 203 3.01 -8.19 -7.68
C LEU A 203 2.38 -7.30 -8.74
N THR A 204 2.81 -7.47 -9.98
CA THR A 204 2.27 -6.72 -11.12
C THR A 204 1.14 -7.48 -11.81
N GLU A 205 0.36 -6.76 -12.62
CA GLU A 205 -0.73 -7.31 -13.43
C GLU A 205 -0.28 -8.42 -14.41
N GLU A 206 0.96 -8.33 -14.88
CA GLU A 206 1.58 -9.32 -15.77
C GLU A 206 2.11 -10.57 -15.01
N GLY A 207 1.91 -10.64 -13.71
CA GLY A 207 2.41 -11.73 -12.86
C GLY A 207 3.87 -11.58 -12.43
N GLY A 208 4.52 -10.45 -12.74
CA GLY A 208 5.87 -10.14 -12.30
C GLY A 208 5.91 -9.89 -10.79
N LEU A 209 6.82 -10.55 -10.08
CA LEU A 209 7.09 -10.35 -8.67
C LEU A 209 8.38 -9.57 -8.51
N SER A 210 8.34 -8.44 -7.82
CA SER A 210 9.53 -7.67 -7.50
C SER A 210 9.63 -7.42 -6.00
N VAL A 211 10.88 -7.38 -5.53
CA VAL A 211 11.20 -7.09 -4.14
C VAL A 211 12.09 -5.86 -4.13
N THR A 212 11.63 -4.81 -3.50
CA THR A 212 12.34 -3.53 -3.41
C THR A 212 12.59 -3.18 -1.95
N PHE A 213 13.61 -2.39 -1.71
CA PHE A 213 13.94 -1.94 -0.37
C PHE A 213 13.58 -0.45 -0.21
N LEU A 214 12.88 -0.16 0.89
CA LEU A 214 12.62 1.21 1.31
C LEU A 214 13.72 1.67 2.23
N GLY A 215 14.62 2.49 1.72
CA GLY A 215 15.65 3.10 2.52
C GLY A 215 17.00 3.13 1.83
N THR A 216 17.90 3.86 2.44
CA THR A 216 19.28 4.06 2.02
C THR A 216 20.23 3.22 2.84
N GLN A 217 19.93 1.94 3.13
CA GLN A 217 20.95 1.10 3.76
C GLN A 217 22.05 0.80 2.76
N PRO A 218 23.24 1.40 2.95
CA PRO A 218 24.35 1.22 1.99
C PRO A 218 24.84 -0.22 1.89
N THR A 219 24.51 -1.07 2.86
CA THR A 219 24.88 -2.48 2.88
C THR A 219 24.25 -3.33 1.78
N ILE A 220 23.15 -2.89 1.15
CA ILE A 220 22.56 -3.59 0.00
C ILE A 220 23.37 -3.31 -1.27
N PHE A 221 24.00 -2.15 -1.31
CA PHE A 221 24.84 -1.70 -2.41
C PHE A 221 26.33 -1.68 -2.04
N SER A 222 26.73 -2.28 -0.93
CA SER A 222 28.14 -2.46 -0.68
C SER A 222 28.67 -3.33 -1.82
N ALA A 223 29.43 -2.70 -2.68
CA ALA A 223 30.30 -3.44 -3.59
C ALA A 223 31.02 -4.51 -2.77
N PRO A 224 31.23 -5.72 -3.32
CA PRO A 224 32.06 -6.69 -2.66
C PRO A 224 33.34 -5.96 -2.22
N PRO A 225 33.85 -6.25 -0.99
CA PRO A 225 35.06 -5.58 -0.51
C PRO A 225 36.08 -5.68 -1.64
N PRO A 226 36.68 -4.57 -2.04
CA PRO A 226 37.67 -4.61 -3.09
C PRO A 226 38.66 -5.71 -2.64
N ASP A 227 38.88 -6.70 -3.53
CA ASP A 227 39.97 -7.61 -3.30
C ASP A 227 41.13 -6.75 -2.83
N SER A 228 41.75 -7.13 -1.71
CA SER A 228 42.84 -6.38 -1.10
C SER A 228 44.11 -6.45 -1.97
N ARG A 229 43.95 -6.11 -3.24
CA ARG A 229 45.06 -5.71 -4.11
C ARG A 229 45.52 -4.37 -3.56
N GLU A 230 46.75 -4.35 -3.12
CA GLU A 230 47.42 -3.09 -2.84
C GLU A 230 47.18 -2.15 -3.99
N VAL A 231 46.35 -1.16 -3.77
CA VAL A 231 46.05 -0.14 -4.76
C VAL A 231 47.33 0.67 -4.90
N ASN A 232 47.95 0.60 -6.07
CA ASN A 232 49.09 1.44 -6.37
C ASN A 232 48.59 2.87 -6.56
N TYR A 233 48.68 3.66 -5.49
CA TYR A 233 48.19 5.03 -5.47
C TYR A 233 48.83 5.93 -6.51
N GLU A 234 50.10 5.69 -6.86
CA GLU A 234 50.80 6.45 -7.90
C GLU A 234 50.20 6.20 -9.30
N GLU A 235 49.81 4.97 -9.59
CA GLU A 235 49.20 4.60 -10.87
C GLU A 235 47.76 5.10 -10.99
N THR A 236 47.02 5.04 -9.90
CA THR A 236 45.64 5.58 -9.85
C THR A 236 45.63 7.11 -9.95
N ASP A 237 46.56 7.81 -9.31
CA ASP A 237 46.69 9.27 -9.44
C ASP A 237 47.09 9.70 -10.83
N ALA A 238 48.00 8.94 -11.48
CA ALA A 238 48.37 9.22 -12.87
C ALA A 238 47.19 8.99 -13.83
N GLU A 239 46.38 7.98 -13.61
CA GLU A 239 45.18 7.73 -14.41
C GLU A 239 44.12 8.78 -14.19
N LEU A 240 43.89 9.21 -12.95
CA LEU A 240 42.97 10.27 -12.59
C LEU A 240 43.37 11.61 -13.21
N ALA A 241 44.67 11.95 -13.24
CA ALA A 241 45.19 13.11 -13.91
C ALA A 241 44.98 13.05 -15.43
N ARG A 242 45.21 11.87 -16.04
CA ARG A 242 44.96 11.63 -17.47
C ARG A 242 43.48 11.77 -17.82
N LEU A 243 42.57 11.19 -17.08
CA LEU A 243 41.14 11.27 -17.30
C LEU A 243 40.65 12.72 -17.12
N SER A 244 41.15 13.43 -16.12
CA SER A 244 40.82 14.82 -15.88
C SER A 244 41.28 15.71 -17.03
N ALA A 245 42.46 15.45 -17.64
CA ALA A 245 42.95 16.15 -18.82
C ALA A 245 42.07 15.89 -20.06
N ILE A 246 41.61 14.64 -20.26
CA ILE A 246 40.70 14.27 -21.35
C ILE A 246 39.36 14.99 -21.21
N ILE A 247 38.80 15.01 -20.00
CA ILE A 247 37.53 15.70 -19.72
C ILE A 247 37.66 17.18 -20.00
N LYS A 248 38.77 17.78 -19.56
CA LYS A 248 39.05 19.21 -19.77
C LYS A 248 39.25 19.56 -21.26
N ALA A 249 39.92 18.69 -22.00
CA ALA A 249 40.09 18.85 -23.45
C ALA A 249 38.76 18.74 -24.21
N ASN A 250 37.89 17.82 -23.80
CA ASN A 250 36.56 17.66 -24.39
C ASN A 250 35.59 18.78 -24.00
N GLN A 251 35.74 19.37 -22.82
CA GLN A 251 34.99 20.55 -22.42
C GLN A 251 35.41 21.83 -23.19
N THR A 252 36.71 21.98 -23.51
CA THR A 252 37.22 23.10 -24.28
C THR A 252 36.93 22.94 -25.77
N SER A 253 36.89 21.74 -26.33
CA SER A 253 36.49 21.48 -27.70
C SER A 253 35.00 21.53 -27.96
N GLY A 254 34.18 21.40 -26.92
CA GLY A 254 32.70 21.45 -26.99
C GLY A 254 32.09 22.85 -27.08
N SER A 255 32.92 23.93 -27.07
CA SER A 255 32.41 25.30 -27.16
C SER A 255 32.39 25.88 -28.60
N LEU A 256 32.78 25.13 -29.60
CA LEU A 256 32.79 25.55 -31.00
C LEU A 256 32.36 24.40 -31.91
N GLU A 257 31.10 24.05 -31.91
CA GLU A 257 30.41 23.54 -33.10
C GLU A 257 28.96 23.08 -32.72
N THR A 258 28.02 24.00 -32.91
CA THR A 258 26.65 23.67 -33.21
C THR A 258 26.60 23.12 -34.62
N ASN A 259 26.64 21.79 -34.79
CA ASN A 259 25.97 21.13 -35.93
C ASN A 259 25.95 19.60 -35.73
N SER A 260 24.77 19.11 -35.62
CA SER A 260 24.23 17.78 -36.01
C SER A 260 25.22 16.62 -36.25
N SER A 261 25.38 15.77 -35.30
CA SER A 261 25.40 14.32 -35.52
C SER A 261 25.11 13.60 -34.21
N GLN A 262 24.10 12.74 -34.27
CA GLN A 262 23.70 11.83 -33.17
C GLN A 262 24.87 10.92 -32.82
N THR A 263 25.58 11.25 -31.77
CA THR A 263 26.40 10.28 -31.07
C THR A 263 25.68 9.88 -29.80
N SER A 264 25.32 8.59 -29.73
CA SER A 264 24.75 7.94 -28.57
C SER A 264 25.72 8.02 -27.40
N GLY A 265 25.69 9.13 -26.68
CA GLY A 265 26.43 9.31 -25.44
C GLY A 265 25.56 8.90 -24.25
N LEU A 266 26.11 8.06 -23.39
CA LEU A 266 25.48 7.70 -22.12
C LEU A 266 25.31 8.99 -21.28
N ARG A 267 24.09 9.45 -21.10
CA ARG A 267 23.79 10.56 -20.19
C ARG A 267 23.47 9.96 -18.82
N VAL A 268 24.39 10.07 -17.89
CA VAL A 268 24.13 9.75 -16.48
C VAL A 268 23.63 11.02 -15.80
N GLY A 269 22.34 11.10 -15.52
CA GLY A 269 21.75 12.14 -14.69
C GLY A 269 21.71 11.65 -13.24
N VAL A 270 22.50 12.26 -12.37
CA VAL A 270 22.40 12.05 -10.92
C VAL A 270 21.57 13.19 -10.36
N SER A 271 20.33 12.92 -9.96
CA SER A 271 19.55 13.85 -9.17
C SER A 271 19.64 13.44 -7.68
N VAL A 272 20.33 14.25 -6.90
CA VAL A 272 20.39 14.09 -5.46
C VAL A 272 19.27 14.95 -4.88
N SER A 273 18.35 14.33 -4.15
CA SER A 273 17.33 15.06 -3.40
C SER A 273 18.01 15.95 -2.35
N SER A 274 17.72 17.23 -2.34
CA SER A 274 18.24 18.20 -1.36
C SER A 274 17.67 18.03 0.05
N GLN A 275 16.81 17.04 0.26
CA GLN A 275 16.21 16.71 1.57
C GLN A 275 16.65 15.33 2.07
N LEU A 276 17.95 15.12 2.13
CA LEU A 276 18.52 14.05 2.96
C LEU A 276 18.63 14.56 4.40
N GLU A 277 17.52 14.54 5.14
CA GLU A 277 17.60 14.59 6.59
C GLU A 277 18.12 13.24 7.07
N ILE A 278 19.30 13.27 7.65
CA ILE A 278 19.89 12.14 8.35
C ILE A 278 18.98 11.85 9.56
N CYS A 279 18.16 10.81 9.45
CA CYS A 279 17.52 10.25 10.63
C CYS A 279 18.61 9.65 11.53
N ARG A 280 18.89 10.34 12.64
CA ARG A 280 19.62 9.81 13.78
C ARG A 280 18.75 8.86 14.58
#